data_ebdaae2632d57e4e9f11641d43ec972a
#
_entry.id   ebdaae2632d57e4e9f11641d43ec972a
#
_cell.length_a   1.000
_cell.length_b   1.000
_cell.length_c   1.000
_cell.angle_alpha   90.00
_cell.angle_beta   90.00
_cell.angle_gamma   90.00
#
_symmetry.space_group_name_H-M   'P 1'
#
loop_
_entity.id
_entity.type
_entity.pdbx_description
1 polymer ?
#
loop_
_entity_poly.entity_id
_entity_poly.type
_entity_poly.pdbx_seq_one_letter_code
_entity_poly.pdbx_strand_id
1 'polypeptide(L)'
;MAVARRRFCGTGDTTFFLEQYVLKDRSLTLEQAVHQLTGVLAEAWRIQDCGLLRAGMAADLNLIDMAALHSGPQVYVDDMPGGASRYTRAARGFVGV
;
A
#
# COMPACT_ATOMS: atom_id res chain seq x y z
N MET A 1 -25.71 8.06 6.53
CA MET A 1 -25.19 7.03 5.62
C MET A 1 -23.87 7.49 5.06
N ALA A 2 -22.83 6.75 5.32
CA ALA A 2 -21.58 7.04 4.68
C ALA A 2 -21.72 6.76 3.18
N VAL A 3 -21.75 7.78 2.38
CA VAL A 3 -21.61 7.62 0.95
C VAL A 3 -20.30 6.91 0.73
N ALA A 4 -20.33 5.76 0.10
CA ALA A 4 -19.12 5.11 -0.34
C ALA A 4 -18.33 6.14 -1.14
N ARG A 5 -17.27 6.64 -0.55
CA ARG A 5 -16.42 7.60 -1.23
C ARG A 5 -15.87 6.89 -2.42
N ARG A 6 -16.29 7.34 -3.57
CA ARG A 6 -15.86 6.77 -4.81
C ARG A 6 -14.35 6.89 -4.89
N ARG A 7 -13.71 5.77 -4.86
CA ARG A 7 -12.28 5.70 -5.04
C ARG A 7 -12.04 5.25 -6.45
N PHE A 8 -11.89 6.22 -7.30
CA PHE A 8 -11.29 5.96 -8.60
C PHE A 8 -9.79 5.95 -8.38
N CYS A 9 -9.10 4.90 -8.76
CA CYS A 9 -7.66 4.83 -8.66
C CYS A 9 -7.18 5.36 -7.31
N GLY A 10 -7.31 4.58 -6.27
CA GLY A 10 -7.02 5.00 -4.92
C GLY A 10 -5.61 5.52 -4.73
N THR A 11 -5.49 6.48 -3.87
CA THR A 11 -4.22 6.94 -3.35
C THR A 11 -3.95 6.26 -2.02
N GLY A 12 -2.75 5.74 -1.82
CA GLY A 12 -2.34 5.08 -0.58
C GLY A 12 -3.09 3.79 -0.29
N ASP A 13 -3.50 3.05 -1.31
CA ASP A 13 -4.34 1.87 -1.19
C ASP A 13 -3.62 0.70 -0.52
N THR A 14 -2.32 0.53 -0.75
CA THR A 14 -1.56 -0.56 -0.15
C THR A 14 -1.48 -0.44 1.35
N THR A 15 -1.20 0.75 1.88
CA THR A 15 -1.21 1.02 3.31
C THR A 15 -2.61 0.83 3.91
N PHE A 16 -3.63 1.34 3.22
CA PHE A 16 -5.02 1.15 3.62
C PHE A 16 -5.40 -0.33 3.66
N PHE A 17 -4.99 -1.11 2.67
CA PHE A 17 -5.24 -2.54 2.61
C PHE A 17 -4.65 -3.26 3.82
N LEU A 18 -3.40 -2.99 4.15
CA LEU A 18 -2.75 -3.58 5.32
C LEU A 18 -3.43 -3.15 6.62
N GLU A 19 -3.72 -1.87 6.78
CA GLU A 19 -4.37 -1.35 7.97
C GLU A 19 -5.76 -1.97 8.15
N GLN A 20 -6.56 -1.99 7.09
CA GLN A 20 -7.94 -2.45 7.15
C GLN A 20 -8.04 -3.96 7.40
N TYR A 21 -7.35 -4.76 6.60
CA TYR A 21 -7.55 -6.21 6.61
C TYR A 21 -6.65 -6.97 7.57
N VAL A 22 -5.51 -6.42 7.94
CA VAL A 22 -4.59 -7.05 8.89
C VAL A 22 -4.83 -6.54 10.31
N LEU A 23 -4.88 -5.22 10.50
CA LEU A 23 -4.95 -4.61 11.83
C LEU A 23 -6.37 -4.46 12.34
N LYS A 24 -7.32 -4.01 11.53
CA LYS A 24 -8.69 -3.74 11.96
C LYS A 24 -9.58 -4.98 11.86
N ASP A 25 -9.82 -5.47 10.67
CA ASP A 25 -10.71 -6.60 10.45
C ASP A 25 -10.08 -7.95 10.83
N ARG A 26 -8.77 -8.03 10.79
CA ARG A 26 -8.01 -9.26 11.04
C ARG A 26 -8.48 -10.45 10.18
N SER A 27 -8.97 -10.15 9.00
CA SER A 27 -9.43 -11.17 8.04
C SER A 27 -8.28 -11.83 7.29
N LEU A 28 -7.13 -11.17 7.24
CA LEU A 28 -5.89 -11.68 6.66
C LEU A 28 -4.76 -11.62 7.68
N THR A 29 -3.87 -12.60 7.63
CA THR A 29 -2.60 -12.49 8.34
C THR A 29 -1.69 -11.50 7.62
N LEU A 30 -0.67 -11.00 8.31
CA LEU A 30 0.30 -10.11 7.69
C LEU A 30 0.97 -10.78 6.49
N GLU A 31 1.36 -12.02 6.64
CA GLU A 31 2.00 -12.81 5.59
C GLU A 31 1.11 -12.96 4.36
N GLN A 32 -0.16 -13.25 4.56
CA GLN A 32 -1.13 -13.36 3.47
C GLN A 32 -1.31 -12.03 2.75
N ALA A 33 -1.47 -10.94 3.50
CA ALA A 33 -1.66 -9.61 2.94
C ALA A 33 -0.44 -9.15 2.15
N VAL A 34 0.77 -9.34 2.69
CA VAL A 34 2.01 -8.99 2.00
C VAL A 34 2.18 -9.84 0.74
N HIS A 35 1.89 -11.12 0.82
CA HIS A 35 1.96 -12.01 -0.34
C HIS A 35 1.02 -11.56 -1.47
N GLN A 36 -0.19 -11.15 -1.13
CA GLN A 36 -1.15 -10.62 -2.11
C GLN A 36 -0.64 -9.36 -2.82
N LEU A 37 0.08 -8.50 -2.10
CA LEU A 37 0.60 -7.25 -2.64
C LEU A 37 1.94 -7.40 -3.38
N THR A 38 2.62 -8.50 -3.21
CA THR A 38 3.98 -8.68 -3.72
C THR A 38 4.13 -9.94 -4.57
N GLY A 39 4.22 -11.10 -3.96
CA GLY A 39 4.50 -12.36 -4.65
C GLY A 39 3.44 -12.73 -5.68
N VAL A 40 2.18 -12.61 -5.33
CA VAL A 40 1.06 -12.92 -6.25
C VAL A 40 1.09 -12.00 -7.46
N LEU A 41 1.30 -10.72 -7.25
CA LEU A 41 1.36 -9.74 -8.35
C LEU A 41 2.59 -9.95 -9.23
N ALA A 42 3.74 -10.20 -8.61
CA ALA A 42 4.98 -10.47 -9.36
C ALA A 42 4.83 -11.71 -10.25
N GLU A 43 4.21 -12.76 -9.75
CA GLU A 43 3.95 -13.97 -10.53
C GLU A 43 2.97 -13.70 -11.67
N ALA A 44 1.86 -13.01 -11.39
CA ALA A 44 0.84 -12.69 -12.38
C ALA A 44 1.38 -11.82 -13.52
N TRP A 45 2.25 -10.88 -13.20
CA TRP A 45 2.85 -9.97 -14.17
C TRP A 45 4.20 -10.45 -14.71
N ARG A 46 4.64 -11.64 -14.30
CA ARG A 46 5.92 -12.27 -14.69
C ARG A 46 7.14 -11.39 -14.40
N ILE A 47 7.14 -10.74 -13.24
CA ILE A 47 8.28 -9.99 -12.75
C ILE A 47 9.20 -10.99 -12.03
N GLN A 48 10.36 -11.27 -12.59
CA GLN A 48 11.16 -12.41 -12.17
C GLN A 48 12.04 -12.17 -10.95
N ASP A 49 12.41 -10.93 -10.69
CA ASP A 49 13.42 -10.57 -9.67
C ASP A 49 12.85 -9.80 -8.47
N CYS A 50 11.54 -9.67 -8.38
CA CYS A 50 10.84 -8.95 -7.31
C CYS A 50 9.73 -9.78 -6.69
N GLY A 51 9.19 -9.31 -5.58
CA GLY A 51 8.01 -9.89 -4.93
C GLY A 51 8.31 -10.94 -3.87
N LEU A 52 9.55 -11.39 -3.75
CA LEU A 52 9.98 -12.37 -2.75
C LEU A 52 11.30 -11.93 -2.12
N LEU A 53 11.46 -12.22 -0.83
CA LEU A 53 12.71 -12.03 -0.13
C LEU A 53 13.53 -13.33 -0.21
N ARG A 54 14.41 -13.39 -1.20
CA ARG A 54 15.21 -14.59 -1.48
C ARG A 54 16.54 -14.19 -2.12
N ALA A 55 17.57 -14.98 -1.88
CA ALA A 55 18.87 -14.77 -2.51
C ALA A 55 18.74 -14.74 -4.04
N GLY A 56 19.40 -13.78 -4.68
CA GLY A 56 19.34 -13.55 -6.13
C GLY A 56 18.23 -12.64 -6.59
N MET A 57 17.32 -12.25 -5.71
CA MET A 57 16.25 -11.28 -6.01
C MET A 57 16.73 -9.84 -5.79
N ALA A 58 16.03 -8.89 -6.39
CA ALA A 58 16.28 -7.48 -6.12
C ALA A 58 16.05 -7.16 -4.63
N ALA A 59 16.93 -6.34 -4.07
CA ALA A 59 16.88 -5.98 -2.65
C ALA A 59 16.01 -4.73 -2.42
N ASP A 60 14.81 -4.72 -2.98
CA ASP A 60 13.82 -3.66 -2.76
C ASP A 60 12.99 -4.03 -1.54
N LEU A 61 13.33 -3.46 -0.41
CA LEU A 61 12.76 -3.84 0.89
C LEU A 61 12.11 -2.63 1.56
N ASN A 62 11.00 -2.89 2.23
CA ASN A 62 10.36 -1.92 3.11
C ASN A 62 10.42 -2.42 4.56
N LEU A 63 10.85 -1.57 5.45
CA LEU A 63 10.81 -1.83 6.88
C LEU A 63 9.58 -1.13 7.47
N ILE A 64 8.67 -1.90 8.03
CA ILE A 64 7.37 -1.42 8.49
C ILE A 64 7.24 -1.61 9.99
N ASP A 65 6.88 -0.53 10.69
CA ASP A 65 6.43 -0.61 12.08
C ASP A 65 4.91 -0.80 12.08
N MET A 66 4.48 -2.02 12.33
CA MET A 66 3.05 -2.38 12.30
C MET A 66 2.24 -1.65 13.35
N ALA A 67 2.83 -1.26 14.47
CA ALA A 67 2.14 -0.49 15.51
C ALA A 67 1.84 0.95 15.07
N ALA A 68 2.67 1.50 14.19
CA ALA A 68 2.51 2.85 13.66
C ALA A 68 1.87 2.90 12.28
N LEU A 69 1.54 1.74 11.69
CA LEU A 69 1.01 1.67 10.34
C LEU A 69 -0.36 2.34 10.26
N HIS A 70 -0.47 3.36 9.44
CA HIS A 70 -1.69 4.13 9.29
C HIS A 70 -1.75 4.82 7.92
N SER A 71 -2.91 4.78 7.29
CA SER A 71 -3.20 5.60 6.12
C SER A 71 -3.93 6.86 6.57
N GLY A 72 -3.37 8.02 6.24
CA GLY A 72 -3.96 9.31 6.59
C GLY A 72 -5.24 9.62 5.82
N PRO A 73 -5.84 10.78 6.06
CA PRO A 73 -7.01 11.22 5.32
C PRO A 73 -6.67 11.53 3.87
N GLN A 74 -7.65 11.41 2.99
CA GLN A 74 -7.51 11.94 1.64
C GLN A 74 -7.49 13.46 1.67
N VAL A 75 -6.48 14.04 1.01
CA VAL A 75 -6.32 15.49 0.90
C VAL A 75 -6.33 15.88 -0.57
N TYR A 76 -7.04 16.93 -0.89
CA TYR A 76 -7.10 17.48 -2.24
C TYR A 76 -5.99 18.51 -2.39
N VAL A 77 -5.11 18.31 -3.35
CA VAL A 77 -3.93 19.16 -3.57
C VAL A 77 -3.82 19.59 -5.04
N ASP A 78 -3.20 20.74 -5.27
CA ASP A 78 -3.02 21.32 -6.59
C ASP A 78 -1.54 21.25 -7.01
N ASP A 79 -0.98 20.06 -7.02
CA ASP A 79 0.44 19.84 -7.25
C ASP A 79 0.77 19.20 -8.60
N MET A 80 -0.22 19.11 -9.48
CA MET A 80 -0.03 18.56 -10.82
C MET A 80 0.36 19.66 -11.83
N PRO A 81 1.04 19.28 -12.93
CA PRO A 81 1.36 20.22 -14.00
C PRO A 81 0.12 20.94 -14.51
N GLY A 82 0.25 22.24 -14.80
CA GLY A 82 -0.85 23.07 -15.27
C GLY A 82 -1.86 23.47 -14.21
N GLY A 83 -1.52 23.31 -12.92
CA GLY A 83 -2.41 23.62 -11.82
C GLY A 83 -3.54 22.60 -11.61
N ALA A 84 -3.40 21.41 -12.20
CA ALA A 84 -4.38 20.34 -12.01
C ALA A 84 -4.32 19.80 -10.58
N SER A 85 -5.46 19.35 -10.11
CA SER A 85 -5.63 18.89 -8.73
C SER A 85 -5.74 17.37 -8.66
N ARG A 86 -5.39 16.82 -7.51
CA ARG A 86 -5.54 15.39 -7.21
C ARG A 86 -5.79 15.16 -5.74
N TYR A 87 -6.27 13.97 -5.41
CA TYR A 87 -6.31 13.50 -4.04
C TYR A 87 -5.01 12.78 -3.70
N THR A 88 -4.49 13.06 -2.51
CA THR A 88 -3.34 12.35 -1.95
C THR A 88 -3.69 11.78 -0.58
N ARG A 89 -2.92 10.80 -0.16
CA ARG A 89 -3.03 10.21 1.18
C ARG A 89 -1.66 9.82 1.66
N ALA A 90 -1.28 10.32 2.82
CA ALA A 90 0.00 9.98 3.44
C ALA A 90 -0.06 8.57 4.05
N ALA A 91 1.01 7.83 3.89
CA ALA A 91 1.23 6.57 4.60
C ALA A 91 2.18 6.81 5.77
N ARG A 92 1.89 6.17 6.89
CA ARG A 92 2.75 6.20 8.09
C ARG A 92 3.11 4.77 8.50
N GLY A 93 4.21 4.61 9.19
CA GLY A 93 4.68 3.31 9.67
C GLY A 93 5.82 2.73 8.84
N PHE A 94 6.24 3.39 7.78
CA PHE A 94 7.41 2.98 7.01
C PHE A 94 8.64 3.66 7.58
N VAL A 95 9.54 2.85 8.16
CA VAL A 95 10.74 3.36 8.84
C VAL A 95 12.01 3.20 8.02
N GLY A 96 11.95 2.49 6.90
CA GLY A 96 13.06 2.32 5.97
C GLY A 96 12.62 1.72 4.65
N VAL A 97 13.35 2.06 3.65
CA VAL A 97 13.14 1.56 2.28
C VAL A 97 14.43 1.04 1.71
#